data_b536e9bc37df8732b7376fe0fa92428e
#
_entry.id   b536e9bc37df8732b7376fe0fa92428e
#
_cell.length_a   1.000
_cell.length_b   1.000
_cell.length_c   1.000
_cell.angle_alpha   90.00
_cell.angle_beta   90.00
_cell.angle_gamma   90.00
#
_symmetry.space_group_name_H-M   'P 1'
#
loop_
_entity.id
_entity.type
_entity.pdbx_description
1 polymer ?
#
loop_
_entity_poly.entity_id
_entity_poly.type
_entity_poly.pdbx_seq_one_letter_code
_entity_poly.pdbx_strand_id
1 'polypeptide(L)'
;MSMEYRTLARLFHADRSMDSYANHDRLVRQRLEADSTFTTGIGTPLGELFIATPRCVCMLTQKVLLAERQVSAMWRSIPGVMRWNYIYHAISEELLATNEMEGVRSTRKETEAAVAAARQARTEGDMEKARFGEFAKLYLNLTNRDVELPKTLEDIRDIYDKIALDEIDDKNRPDGELFRKGDVEVQGPHGTVIHSGVSSEARISALL
;
A
#
# COMPACT_ATOMS: atom_id res chain seq x y z
N MET A 1 4.94 1.97 -33.49
CA MET A 1 3.77 2.46 -32.71
C MET A 1 4.19 2.55 -31.25
N SER A 2 4.20 3.76 -30.66
CA SER A 2 4.55 3.95 -29.26
C SER A 2 3.53 3.23 -28.38
N MET A 3 3.99 2.28 -27.53
CA MET A 3 3.15 1.60 -26.51
C MET A 3 2.89 2.49 -25.28
N GLU A 4 3.18 3.78 -25.39
CA GLU A 4 3.10 4.70 -24.25
C GLU A 4 1.68 5.26 -24.10
N TYR A 5 1.03 4.92 -22.99
CA TYR A 5 -0.23 5.55 -22.59
C TYR A 5 0.08 6.78 -21.72
N ARG A 6 0.19 7.94 -22.38
CA ARG A 6 0.57 9.20 -21.70
C ARG A 6 -0.57 9.71 -20.83
N THR A 7 -0.23 10.34 -19.70
CA THR A 7 -1.24 10.99 -18.85
C THR A 7 -1.94 12.11 -19.57
N LEU A 8 -3.20 12.37 -19.23
CA LEU A 8 -4.00 13.46 -19.81
C LEU A 8 -3.34 14.82 -19.59
N ALA A 9 -2.80 15.07 -18.38
CA ALA A 9 -2.07 16.28 -18.08
C ALA A 9 -0.87 16.50 -19.01
N ARG A 10 -0.07 15.45 -19.24
CA ARG A 10 1.08 15.55 -20.17
C ARG A 10 0.66 15.86 -21.60
N LEU A 11 -0.44 15.28 -22.05
CA LEU A 11 -0.98 15.56 -23.39
C LEU A 11 -1.53 16.96 -23.51
N PHE A 12 -2.26 17.43 -22.49
CA PHE A 12 -2.77 18.79 -22.42
C PHE A 12 -1.64 19.83 -22.48
N HIS A 13 -0.61 19.69 -21.64
CA HIS A 13 0.52 20.61 -21.65
C HIS A 13 1.42 20.54 -22.89
N ALA A 14 1.34 19.44 -23.64
CA ALA A 14 2.06 19.29 -24.90
C ALA A 14 1.27 19.87 -26.10
N ASP A 15 -0.04 20.03 -25.97
CA ASP A 15 -0.90 20.58 -27.01
C ASP A 15 -0.77 22.11 -27.03
N ARG A 16 -0.22 22.66 -28.11
CA ARG A 16 -0.04 24.09 -28.34
C ARG A 16 -1.08 24.69 -29.29
N SER A 17 -2.12 23.91 -29.63
CA SER A 17 -3.21 24.41 -30.50
C SER A 17 -4.13 25.36 -29.75
N MET A 18 -4.85 26.19 -30.52
CA MET A 18 -5.88 27.07 -29.95
C MET A 18 -7.05 26.30 -29.33
N ASP A 19 -7.24 25.05 -29.78
CA ASP A 19 -8.32 24.16 -29.35
C ASP A 19 -7.90 23.20 -28.24
N SER A 20 -6.77 23.44 -27.55
CA SER A 20 -6.19 22.53 -26.54
C SER A 20 -7.19 22.07 -25.47
N TYR A 21 -8.07 22.94 -24.98
CA TYR A 21 -9.12 22.59 -24.03
C TYR A 21 -10.16 21.63 -24.65
N ALA A 22 -10.66 21.93 -25.84
CA ALA A 22 -11.64 21.07 -26.54
C ALA A 22 -11.03 19.71 -26.89
N ASN A 23 -9.76 19.68 -27.29
CA ASN A 23 -9.01 18.46 -27.55
C ASN A 23 -8.84 17.62 -26.28
N HIS A 24 -8.54 18.26 -25.15
CA HIS A 24 -8.44 17.60 -23.86
C HIS A 24 -9.78 16.97 -23.45
N ASP A 25 -10.88 17.73 -23.48
CA ASP A 25 -12.21 17.24 -23.11
C ASP A 25 -12.66 16.08 -23.98
N ARG A 26 -12.38 16.15 -25.30
CA ARG A 26 -12.66 15.04 -26.22
C ARG A 26 -11.86 13.79 -25.83
N LEU A 27 -10.58 13.94 -25.51
CA LEU A 27 -9.71 12.84 -25.12
C LEU A 27 -10.12 12.22 -23.79
N VAL A 28 -10.54 13.06 -22.81
CA VAL A 28 -11.08 12.57 -21.53
C VAL A 28 -12.29 11.69 -21.77
N ARG A 29 -13.30 12.19 -22.53
CA ARG A 29 -14.50 11.41 -22.85
C ARG A 29 -14.16 10.12 -23.59
N GLN A 30 -13.32 10.17 -24.60
CA GLN A 30 -12.89 8.99 -25.36
C GLN A 30 -12.25 7.94 -24.45
N ARG A 31 -11.50 8.33 -23.43
CA ARG A 31 -10.89 7.40 -22.48
C ARG A 31 -11.87 6.85 -21.47
N LEU A 32 -12.80 7.65 -21.01
CA LEU A 32 -13.84 7.22 -20.06
C LEU A 32 -14.84 6.27 -20.73
N GLU A 33 -15.18 6.51 -21.99
CA GLU A 33 -16.13 5.71 -22.79
C GLU A 33 -15.49 4.47 -23.44
N ALA A 34 -14.17 4.29 -23.29
CA ALA A 34 -13.47 3.14 -23.88
C ALA A 34 -13.85 1.84 -23.19
N ASP A 35 -14.04 0.75 -23.95
CA ASP A 35 -14.33 -0.61 -23.43
C ASP A 35 -13.28 -1.11 -22.42
N SER A 36 -12.09 -0.51 -22.41
CA SER A 36 -11.00 -0.84 -21.49
C SER A 36 -11.02 0.00 -20.21
N THR A 37 -12.06 0.79 -19.98
CA THR A 37 -12.20 1.64 -18.78
C THR A 37 -13.35 1.15 -17.92
N PHE A 38 -13.06 0.99 -16.63
CA PHE A 38 -14.02 0.56 -15.62
C PHE A 38 -14.22 1.70 -14.62
N THR A 39 -15.45 2.09 -14.37
CA THR A 39 -15.82 3.02 -13.32
C THR A 39 -15.96 2.26 -11.99
N THR A 40 -15.52 2.88 -10.89
CA THR A 40 -15.46 2.19 -9.58
C THR A 40 -16.68 2.44 -8.71
N GLY A 41 -17.53 3.40 -9.05
CA GLY A 41 -18.62 3.89 -8.19
C GLY A 41 -18.14 4.81 -7.06
N ILE A 42 -16.83 5.04 -6.93
CA ILE A 42 -16.26 5.86 -5.86
C ILE A 42 -16.18 7.32 -6.35
N GLY A 43 -17.04 8.17 -5.77
CA GLY A 43 -17.05 9.60 -6.06
C GLY A 43 -15.94 10.35 -5.35
N THR A 44 -15.29 11.28 -6.05
CA THR A 44 -14.34 12.25 -5.48
C THR A 44 -14.74 13.68 -5.84
N PRO A 45 -14.20 14.71 -5.18
CA PRO A 45 -14.45 16.09 -5.57
C PRO A 45 -14.09 16.42 -7.03
N LEU A 46 -13.24 15.62 -7.67
CA LEU A 46 -12.80 15.77 -9.05
C LEU A 46 -13.57 14.89 -10.04
N GLY A 47 -14.49 14.06 -9.56
CA GLY A 47 -15.25 13.10 -10.35
C GLY A 47 -15.13 11.68 -9.83
N GLU A 48 -15.72 10.72 -10.54
CA GLU A 48 -15.65 9.30 -10.20
C GLU A 48 -14.27 8.72 -10.52
N LEU A 49 -13.76 7.88 -9.62
CA LEU A 49 -12.54 7.12 -9.88
C LEU A 49 -12.78 6.08 -10.97
N PHE A 50 -11.83 5.91 -11.86
CA PHE A 50 -11.89 4.92 -12.92
C PHE A 50 -10.55 4.18 -13.07
N ILE A 51 -10.61 2.99 -13.62
CA ILE A 51 -9.46 2.14 -13.93
C ILE A 51 -9.42 1.93 -15.44
N ALA A 52 -8.37 2.41 -16.09
CA ALA A 52 -8.15 2.19 -17.52
C ALA A 52 -7.11 1.08 -17.74
N THR A 53 -7.45 0.10 -18.57
CA THR A 53 -6.56 -1.04 -18.93
C THR A 53 -6.23 -0.99 -20.42
N PRO A 54 -5.50 0.02 -20.90
CA PRO A 54 -5.12 0.11 -22.32
C PRO A 54 -4.21 -1.07 -22.70
N ARG A 55 -4.08 -1.32 -24.01
CA ARG A 55 -3.31 -2.44 -24.56
C ARG A 55 -1.93 -2.61 -23.93
N CYS A 56 -1.22 -1.51 -23.64
CA CYS A 56 0.10 -1.57 -23.01
C CYS A 56 0.05 -2.19 -21.61
N VAL A 57 -0.98 -1.89 -20.80
CA VAL A 57 -1.20 -2.48 -19.48
C VAL A 57 -1.49 -3.97 -19.64
N CYS A 58 -2.39 -4.37 -20.52
CA CYS A 58 -2.71 -5.78 -20.77
C CYS A 58 -1.46 -6.59 -21.19
N MET A 59 -0.62 -6.02 -22.07
CA MET A 59 0.62 -6.68 -22.50
C MET A 59 1.65 -6.80 -21.36
N LEU A 60 1.76 -5.78 -20.50
CA LEU A 60 2.64 -5.82 -19.32
C LEU A 60 2.13 -6.83 -18.30
N THR A 61 0.83 -6.86 -18.04
CA THR A 61 0.20 -7.86 -17.15
C THR A 61 0.50 -9.28 -17.64
N GLN A 62 0.37 -9.54 -18.95
CA GLN A 62 0.70 -10.84 -19.51
C GLN A 62 2.17 -11.21 -19.31
N LYS A 63 3.09 -10.26 -19.49
CA LYS A 63 4.53 -10.49 -19.23
C LYS A 63 4.80 -10.79 -17.76
N VAL A 64 4.16 -10.06 -16.86
CA VAL A 64 4.27 -10.29 -15.40
C VAL A 64 3.77 -11.69 -15.05
N LEU A 65 2.59 -12.10 -15.57
CA LEU A 65 2.05 -13.44 -15.31
C LEU A 65 2.95 -14.56 -15.84
N LEU A 66 3.58 -14.37 -17.00
CA LEU A 66 4.53 -15.36 -17.54
C LEU A 66 5.80 -15.44 -16.68
N ALA A 67 6.34 -14.29 -16.26
CA ALA A 67 7.49 -14.24 -15.35
C ALA A 67 7.16 -14.85 -13.98
N GLU A 68 5.99 -14.56 -13.43
CA GLU A 68 5.51 -15.15 -12.18
C GLU A 68 5.44 -16.68 -12.25
N ARG A 69 4.92 -17.25 -13.33
CA ARG A 69 4.92 -18.71 -13.53
C ARG A 69 6.32 -19.31 -13.52
N GLN A 70 7.29 -18.63 -14.15
CA GLN A 70 8.69 -19.09 -14.16
C GLN A 70 9.30 -19.04 -12.75
N VAL A 71 9.11 -17.91 -12.05
CA VAL A 71 9.58 -17.74 -10.68
C VAL A 71 8.94 -18.78 -9.75
N SER A 72 7.62 -19.01 -9.87
CA SER A 72 6.89 -20.01 -9.08
C SER A 72 7.40 -21.44 -9.34
N ALA A 73 7.78 -21.76 -10.57
CA ALA A 73 8.38 -23.07 -10.88
C ALA A 73 9.78 -23.22 -10.25
N MET A 74 10.62 -22.19 -10.38
CA MET A 74 11.94 -22.16 -9.75
C MET A 74 11.83 -22.23 -8.21
N TRP A 75 10.91 -21.48 -7.63
CA TRP A 75 10.66 -21.48 -6.20
C TRP A 75 10.30 -22.84 -5.64
N ARG A 76 9.47 -23.59 -6.37
CA ARG A 76 9.08 -24.95 -5.98
C ARG A 76 10.25 -25.94 -6.04
N SER A 77 11.26 -25.69 -6.88
CA SER A 77 12.44 -26.55 -6.98
C SER A 77 13.46 -26.34 -5.85
N ILE A 78 13.37 -25.22 -5.10
CA ILE A 78 14.28 -24.92 -3.99
C ILE A 78 13.91 -25.77 -2.75
N PRO A 79 14.88 -26.40 -2.06
CA PRO A 79 14.63 -27.12 -0.80
C PRO A 79 13.96 -26.23 0.26
N GLY A 80 13.04 -26.80 1.05
CA GLY A 80 12.24 -26.05 2.02
C GLY A 80 13.06 -25.19 3.00
N VAL A 81 14.16 -25.74 3.52
CA VAL A 81 15.06 -25.02 4.45
C VAL A 81 15.66 -23.76 3.79
N MET A 82 16.05 -23.86 2.51
CA MET A 82 16.60 -22.71 1.78
C MET A 82 15.52 -21.67 1.48
N ARG A 83 14.29 -22.12 1.15
CA ARG A 83 13.14 -21.21 0.97
C ARG A 83 12.85 -20.40 2.23
N TRP A 84 12.83 -21.05 3.39
CA TRP A 84 12.61 -20.38 4.67
C TRP A 84 13.71 -19.37 4.98
N ASN A 85 14.96 -19.72 4.79
CA ASN A 85 16.06 -18.76 5.00
C ASN A 85 15.94 -17.54 4.08
N TYR A 86 15.55 -17.74 2.82
CA TYR A 86 15.30 -16.65 1.90
C TYR A 86 14.14 -15.76 2.37
N ILE A 87 13.02 -16.35 2.81
CA ILE A 87 11.85 -15.62 3.32
C ILE A 87 12.24 -14.73 4.50
N TYR A 88 12.96 -15.28 5.47
CA TYR A 88 13.40 -14.50 6.64
C TYR A 88 14.29 -13.35 6.27
N HIS A 89 15.22 -13.56 5.36
CA HIS A 89 16.07 -12.50 4.88
C HIS A 89 15.26 -11.42 4.11
N ALA A 90 14.37 -11.83 3.23
CA ALA A 90 13.50 -10.91 2.49
C ALA A 90 12.60 -10.08 3.41
N ILE A 91 12.02 -10.66 4.47
CA ILE A 91 11.24 -9.93 5.47
C ILE A 91 12.10 -8.90 6.21
N SER A 92 13.32 -9.26 6.59
CA SER A 92 14.24 -8.34 7.27
C SER A 92 14.60 -7.14 6.39
N GLU A 93 14.86 -7.37 5.10
CA GLU A 93 15.13 -6.30 4.13
C GLU A 93 13.90 -5.42 3.88
N GLU A 94 12.73 -6.03 3.80
CA GLU A 94 11.46 -5.28 3.63
C GLU A 94 11.18 -4.38 4.84
N LEU A 95 11.33 -4.90 6.06
CA LEU A 95 11.19 -4.11 7.28
C LEU A 95 12.18 -2.94 7.31
N LEU A 96 13.43 -3.18 6.91
CA LEU A 96 14.44 -2.14 6.87
C LEU A 96 14.07 -1.04 5.85
N ALA A 97 13.66 -1.44 4.64
CA ALA A 97 13.29 -0.52 3.57
C ALA A 97 12.02 0.29 3.91
N THR A 98 11.01 -0.36 4.48
CA THR A 98 9.76 0.29 4.91
C THR A 98 10.03 1.31 6.01
N ASN A 99 10.82 0.94 7.02
CA ASN A 99 11.21 1.85 8.09
C ASN A 99 11.97 3.08 7.55
N GLU A 100 12.87 2.88 6.59
CA GLU A 100 13.60 3.98 5.96
C GLU A 100 12.65 4.93 5.22
N MET A 101 11.68 4.40 4.45
CA MET A 101 10.68 5.21 3.75
C MET A 101 9.79 6.01 4.70
N GLU A 102 9.46 5.45 5.87
CA GLU A 102 8.65 6.11 6.89
C GLU A 102 9.45 7.02 7.83
N GLY A 103 10.76 7.13 7.61
CA GLY A 103 11.65 7.94 8.45
C GLY A 103 11.97 7.31 9.80
N VAL A 104 11.63 6.05 9.99
CA VAL A 104 11.94 5.27 11.21
C VAL A 104 13.37 4.72 11.11
N ARG A 105 14.24 5.11 12.03
CA ARG A 105 15.61 4.60 12.06
C ARG A 105 15.65 3.17 12.57
N SER A 106 16.09 2.26 11.72
CA SER A 106 16.34 0.86 12.07
C SER A 106 17.64 0.38 11.45
N THR A 107 18.19 -0.68 12.01
CA THR A 107 19.39 -1.34 11.49
C THR A 107 19.03 -2.75 11.03
N ARG A 108 19.78 -3.28 10.07
CA ARG A 108 19.65 -4.68 9.63
C ARG A 108 19.68 -5.66 10.79
N LYS A 109 20.54 -5.44 11.79
CA LYS A 109 20.65 -6.31 12.96
C LYS A 109 19.36 -6.29 13.81
N GLU A 110 18.70 -5.16 13.94
CA GLU A 110 17.42 -5.05 14.66
C GLU A 110 16.30 -5.76 13.90
N THR A 111 16.20 -5.58 12.59
CA THR A 111 15.19 -6.25 11.77
C THR A 111 15.39 -7.76 11.71
N GLU A 112 16.62 -8.24 11.57
CA GLU A 112 16.96 -9.68 11.64
C GLU A 112 16.63 -10.27 13.02
N ALA A 113 16.92 -9.54 14.10
CA ALA A 113 16.57 -9.97 15.46
C ALA A 113 15.05 -10.04 15.66
N ALA A 114 14.29 -9.08 15.13
CA ALA A 114 12.83 -9.08 15.17
C ALA A 114 12.24 -10.31 14.44
N VAL A 115 12.73 -10.59 13.23
CA VAL A 115 12.27 -11.77 12.47
C VAL A 115 12.65 -13.07 13.16
N ALA A 116 13.84 -13.17 13.77
CA ALA A 116 14.26 -14.33 14.52
C ALA A 116 13.40 -14.53 15.78
N ALA A 117 13.08 -13.46 16.50
CA ALA A 117 12.21 -13.49 17.68
C ALA A 117 10.77 -13.91 17.29
N ALA A 118 10.22 -13.33 16.23
CA ALA A 118 8.89 -13.67 15.72
C ALA A 118 8.78 -15.15 15.31
N ARG A 119 9.86 -15.72 14.77
CA ARG A 119 9.93 -17.16 14.44
C ARG A 119 9.92 -18.06 15.67
N GLN A 120 10.57 -17.63 16.76
CA GLN A 120 10.74 -18.43 17.97
C GLN A 120 9.59 -18.27 18.96
N ALA A 121 8.84 -17.18 18.84
CA ALA A 121 7.74 -16.88 19.74
C ALA A 121 6.66 -17.96 19.65
N ARG A 122 6.34 -18.56 20.79
CA ARG A 122 5.26 -19.55 20.95
C ARG A 122 3.99 -18.90 21.50
N THR A 123 4.13 -17.76 22.16
CA THR A 123 3.04 -17.00 22.78
C THR A 123 3.20 -15.52 22.48
N GLU A 124 2.12 -14.74 22.56
CA GLU A 124 2.16 -13.29 22.39
C GLU A 124 3.09 -12.60 23.38
N GLY A 125 3.15 -13.09 24.63
CA GLY A 125 4.01 -12.52 25.68
C GLY A 125 5.52 -12.69 25.44
N ASP A 126 5.93 -13.62 24.56
CA ASP A 126 7.35 -13.81 24.21
C ASP A 126 7.86 -12.71 23.25
N MET A 127 6.95 -11.95 22.62
CA MET A 127 7.27 -10.98 21.57
C MET A 127 7.33 -9.54 22.04
N GLU A 128 6.77 -9.22 23.20
CA GLU A 128 6.64 -7.87 23.77
C GLU A 128 7.96 -7.09 23.90
N LYS A 129 9.11 -7.74 23.68
CA LYS A 129 10.44 -7.16 23.88
C LYS A 129 11.23 -6.86 22.58
N ALA A 130 10.74 -7.28 21.43
CA ALA A 130 11.46 -7.08 20.17
C ALA A 130 10.83 -5.93 19.38
N ARG A 131 11.53 -4.81 19.31
CA ARG A 131 11.16 -3.73 18.37
C ARG A 131 10.91 -4.33 16.99
N PHE A 132 9.81 -3.92 16.33
CA PHE A 132 9.35 -4.48 15.05
C PHE A 132 8.88 -5.94 15.08
N GLY A 133 8.72 -6.56 16.25
CA GLY A 133 8.32 -7.97 16.38
C GLY A 133 6.95 -8.25 15.78
N GLU A 134 5.97 -7.39 16.00
CA GLU A 134 4.61 -7.55 15.46
C GLU A 134 4.57 -7.43 13.93
N PHE A 135 5.34 -6.50 13.35
CA PHE A 135 5.50 -6.43 11.89
C PHE A 135 6.10 -7.70 11.31
N ALA A 136 7.18 -8.20 11.93
CA ALA A 136 7.81 -9.45 11.49
C ALA A 136 6.82 -10.64 11.55
N LYS A 137 6.00 -10.71 12.61
CA LYS A 137 4.95 -11.74 12.75
C LYS A 137 3.88 -11.61 11.68
N LEU A 138 3.42 -10.39 11.40
CA LEU A 138 2.46 -10.14 10.34
C LEU A 138 2.98 -10.66 8.99
N TYR A 139 4.20 -10.30 8.60
CA TYR A 139 4.81 -10.77 7.36
C TYR A 139 5.00 -12.30 7.33
N LEU A 140 5.40 -12.92 8.44
CA LEU A 140 5.51 -14.38 8.53
C LEU A 140 4.15 -15.06 8.36
N ASN A 141 3.09 -14.51 8.96
CA ASN A 141 1.74 -15.03 8.84
C ASN A 141 1.20 -14.91 7.41
N LEU A 142 1.51 -13.82 6.69
CA LEU A 142 1.14 -13.67 5.27
C LEU A 142 1.69 -14.81 4.40
N THR A 143 2.85 -15.39 4.76
CA THR A 143 3.42 -16.52 4.01
C THR A 143 2.69 -17.84 4.24
N ASN A 144 1.95 -17.97 5.34
CA ASN A 144 1.26 -19.20 5.75
C ASN A 144 -0.15 -19.35 5.18
N ARG A 145 -0.66 -18.37 4.42
CA ARG A 145 -2.04 -18.32 3.86
C ARG A 145 -3.18 -18.39 4.88
N ASP A 146 -2.88 -18.35 6.17
CA ASP A 146 -3.85 -18.44 7.25
C ASP A 146 -4.32 -17.06 7.75
N VAL A 147 -3.89 -15.99 7.04
CA VAL A 147 -4.29 -14.62 7.40
C VAL A 147 -5.63 -14.33 6.78
N GLU A 148 -6.63 -14.15 7.60
CA GLU A 148 -7.88 -13.55 7.19
C GLU A 148 -7.66 -12.05 6.93
N LEU A 149 -8.11 -11.58 5.77
CA LEU A 149 -8.14 -10.16 5.47
C LEU A 149 -9.15 -9.47 6.38
N PRO A 150 -8.92 -8.22 6.80
CA PRO A 150 -9.88 -7.46 7.60
C PRO A 150 -11.18 -7.35 6.83
N LYS A 151 -12.30 -7.61 7.52
CA LYS A 151 -13.66 -7.58 6.97
C LYS A 151 -14.52 -6.51 7.64
N THR A 152 -14.12 -6.08 8.81
CA THR A 152 -14.82 -5.07 9.62
C THR A 152 -13.91 -3.89 9.94
N LEU A 153 -14.49 -2.81 10.41
CA LEU A 153 -13.75 -1.63 10.84
C LEU A 153 -12.95 -1.92 12.12
N GLU A 154 -13.49 -2.78 12.97
CA GLU A 154 -12.84 -3.29 14.18
C GLU A 154 -11.59 -4.10 13.84
N ASP A 155 -11.64 -4.94 12.81
CA ASP A 155 -10.46 -5.69 12.34
C ASP A 155 -9.33 -4.75 11.90
N ILE A 156 -9.68 -3.63 11.23
CA ILE A 156 -8.71 -2.61 10.83
C ILE A 156 -8.10 -1.94 12.07
N ARG A 157 -8.94 -1.63 13.06
CA ARG A 157 -8.47 -1.05 14.31
C ARG A 157 -7.56 -2.01 15.07
N ASP A 158 -7.90 -3.27 15.17
CA ASP A 158 -7.10 -4.31 15.82
C ASP A 158 -5.72 -4.48 15.16
N ILE A 159 -5.65 -4.40 13.83
CA ILE A 159 -4.37 -4.40 13.12
C ILE A 159 -3.54 -3.19 13.48
N TYR A 160 -4.15 -2.00 13.48
CA TYR A 160 -3.47 -0.77 13.87
C TYR A 160 -2.93 -0.84 15.30
N ASP A 161 -3.72 -1.29 16.25
CA ASP A 161 -3.33 -1.39 17.65
C ASP A 161 -2.15 -2.36 17.84
N LYS A 162 -2.15 -3.49 17.16
CA LYS A 162 -1.05 -4.47 17.20
C LYS A 162 0.26 -3.96 16.61
N ILE A 163 0.17 -3.11 15.58
CA ILE A 163 1.34 -2.66 14.83
C ILE A 163 1.94 -1.37 15.41
N ALA A 164 1.08 -0.43 15.78
CA ALA A 164 1.47 0.96 15.94
C ALA A 164 1.39 1.48 17.39
N LEU A 165 0.55 0.88 18.24
CA LEU A 165 0.24 1.47 19.56
C LEU A 165 1.45 1.65 20.45
N ASP A 166 2.41 0.73 20.40
CA ASP A 166 3.62 0.75 21.24
C ASP A 166 4.71 1.73 20.72
N GLU A 167 4.60 2.15 19.46
CA GLU A 167 5.58 3.04 18.81
C GLU A 167 5.11 4.49 18.70
N ILE A 168 3.82 4.76 18.97
CA ILE A 168 3.23 6.08 18.84
C ILE A 168 3.19 6.81 20.18
N ASP A 169 3.69 8.05 20.19
CA ASP A 169 3.52 8.96 21.33
C ASP A 169 2.03 9.09 21.69
N ASP A 170 1.71 9.15 22.99
CA ASP A 170 0.33 9.26 23.49
C ASP A 170 -0.47 10.41 22.86
N LYS A 171 0.19 11.52 22.53
CA LYS A 171 -0.42 12.67 21.85
C LYS A 171 -0.88 12.43 20.42
N ASN A 172 -0.35 11.38 19.77
CA ASN A 172 -0.62 11.02 18.38
C ASN A 172 -1.54 9.79 18.27
N ARG A 173 -1.94 9.22 19.40
CA ARG A 173 -2.90 8.10 19.43
C ARG A 173 -4.26 8.54 18.92
N PRO A 174 -5.02 7.63 18.26
CA PRO A 174 -6.39 7.92 17.86
C PRO A 174 -7.24 8.35 19.05
N ASP A 175 -7.95 9.46 18.90
CA ASP A 175 -8.78 10.08 19.93
C ASP A 175 -10.27 9.66 19.82
N GLY A 176 -10.58 8.75 18.90
CA GLY A 176 -11.90 8.13 18.71
C GLY A 176 -11.97 6.69 19.20
N GLU A 177 -13.11 6.06 19.00
CA GLU A 177 -13.36 4.66 19.37
C GLU A 177 -12.62 3.70 18.42
N LEU A 178 -12.83 3.85 17.12
CA LEU A 178 -12.17 3.07 16.07
C LEU A 178 -11.09 3.88 15.35
N PHE A 179 -11.39 5.15 15.04
CA PHE A 179 -10.53 6.03 14.28
C PHE A 179 -10.32 7.38 14.99
N ARG A 180 -9.57 8.26 14.38
CA ARG A 180 -9.37 9.61 14.88
C ARG A 180 -10.64 10.47 14.72
N LYS A 181 -10.82 11.42 15.64
CA LYS A 181 -11.84 12.49 15.55
C LYS A 181 -11.26 13.77 14.97
N GLY A 182 -9.97 14.00 15.27
CA GLY A 182 -9.26 15.21 14.86
C GLY A 182 -8.88 15.22 13.37
N ASP A 183 -8.56 16.41 12.90
CA ASP A 183 -8.11 16.64 11.53
C ASP A 183 -6.64 16.19 11.36
N VAL A 184 -6.32 15.68 10.18
CA VAL A 184 -4.95 15.32 9.78
C VAL A 184 -4.66 15.96 8.44
N GLU A 185 -3.50 16.61 8.34
CA GLU A 185 -3.08 17.31 7.14
C GLU A 185 -1.70 16.82 6.70
N VAL A 186 -1.52 16.71 5.39
CA VAL A 186 -0.20 16.56 4.80
C VAL A 186 0.31 17.95 4.46
N GLN A 187 1.41 18.34 5.09
CA GLN A 187 2.03 19.62 4.88
C GLN A 187 3.25 19.51 3.96
N GLY A 188 3.35 20.41 3.01
CA GLY A 188 4.50 20.56 2.15
C GLY A 188 5.63 21.37 2.77
N PRO A 189 6.73 21.55 2.02
CA PRO A 189 7.78 22.48 2.41
C PRO A 189 7.16 23.86 2.67
N HIS A 190 7.52 24.51 3.75
CA HIS A 190 7.02 25.81 4.19
C HIS A 190 5.60 25.81 4.83
N GLY A 191 5.10 24.64 5.29
CA GLY A 191 3.83 24.56 6.03
C GLY A 191 2.57 24.75 5.19
N THR A 192 2.68 24.69 3.87
CA THR A 192 1.50 24.70 3.00
C THR A 192 0.75 23.38 3.09
N VAL A 193 -0.55 23.43 3.36
CA VAL A 193 -1.38 22.22 3.36
C VAL A 193 -1.52 21.71 1.92
N ILE A 194 -1.01 20.51 1.66
CA ILE A 194 -1.12 19.84 0.36
C ILE A 194 -2.40 19.00 0.29
N HIS A 195 -2.76 18.38 1.41
CA HIS A 195 -3.94 17.52 1.50
C HIS A 195 -4.47 17.53 2.93
N SER A 196 -5.80 17.63 3.06
CA SER A 196 -6.50 17.43 4.33
C SER A 196 -7.21 16.09 4.30
N GLY A 197 -6.93 15.26 5.29
CA GLY A 197 -7.61 13.98 5.47
C GLY A 197 -9.08 14.17 5.84
N VAL A 198 -9.86 13.10 5.70
CA VAL A 198 -11.26 13.11 6.16
C VAL A 198 -11.30 13.35 7.66
N SER A 199 -12.06 14.36 8.08
CA SER A 199 -12.30 14.67 9.49
C SER A 199 -13.52 13.93 10.01
N SER A 200 -13.51 13.66 11.30
CA SER A 200 -14.50 12.92 12.08
C SER A 200 -14.56 11.40 11.82
N GLU A 201 -14.62 10.67 12.91
CA GLU A 201 -14.69 9.21 12.92
C GLU A 201 -15.89 8.66 12.12
N ALA A 202 -17.06 9.29 12.26
CA ALA A 202 -18.26 8.88 11.55
C ALA A 202 -18.11 8.95 10.01
N ARG A 203 -17.41 9.99 9.52
CA ARG A 203 -17.15 10.11 8.07
C ARG A 203 -16.09 9.12 7.59
N ILE A 204 -15.06 8.87 8.41
CA ILE A 204 -14.04 7.85 8.10
C ILE A 204 -14.71 6.49 7.99
N SER A 205 -15.53 6.11 8.99
CA SER A 205 -16.27 4.84 9.00
C SER A 205 -17.25 4.68 7.83
N ALA A 206 -17.82 5.78 7.33
CA ALA A 206 -18.73 5.73 6.20
C ALA A 206 -18.04 5.60 4.83
N LEU A 207 -16.73 5.81 4.76
CA LEU A 207 -15.92 5.74 3.53
C LEU A 207 -15.14 4.43 3.40
N LEU A 208 -14.97 3.68 4.48
CA LEU A 208 -14.32 2.36 4.52
C LEU A 208 -15.33 1.23 4.37
#